data_1921e7f9af171d41bd7cd05aa6d55098
#
_entry.id   1921e7f9af171d41bd7cd05aa6d55098
#
_cell.length_a   1.000
_cell.length_b   1.000
_cell.length_c   1.000
_cell.angle_alpha   90.00
_cell.angle_beta   90.00
_cell.angle_gamma   90.00
#
_symmetry.space_group_name_H-M   'P 1'
#
loop_
_entity.id
_entity.type
_entity.pdbx_description
1 polymer ?
#
loop_
_entity_poly.entity_id
_entity_poly.type
_entity_poly.pdbx_seq_one_letter_code
_entity_poly.pdbx_strand_id
1 'polypeptide(L)'
;GYFYLRAVLTQKKIIKLRMPVMSIKTILLVLGLILSNTVCAFAKDGTIDTGDTAWVTMSTALVMMMTPAGLALFYGGMSRYKNLLNTIAMTLVAYCLASIVWVGWGYSLAFGESSSLFVGNLNHLFLNGIDVDSITGTIPTIIFVLFQMTFACISVAIILGSVVDRMKFSSWIIFTILWITFAYAPVCNWAWGGGWMHKIGALDFAGGNVVHINAGVSGLVLALFLGKRKGYGKEAMIPSSVTFTALGAGFLWFGWFGFNAGSALAADGIAASAFLVTNTAAAMGGLAWLFVEWKHSKKPTLLGLASGAIAGL
;
A
#
# COMPACT_ATOMS: atom_id res chain seq x y z
N GLY A 1 -2.19 17.91 35.03
CA GLY A 1 -1.11 17.38 34.23
C GLY A 1 0.07 16.80 35.00
N TYR A 2 0.50 17.35 36.15
CA TYR A 2 1.74 16.95 36.83
C TYR A 2 1.66 15.62 37.59
N PHE A 3 0.48 15.18 37.99
CA PHE A 3 0.26 13.93 38.70
C PHE A 3 0.29 12.67 37.83
N TYR A 4 0.06 12.83 36.52
CA TYR A 4 0.06 11.68 35.60
C TYR A 4 1.48 11.25 35.17
N LEU A 5 2.43 12.19 35.13
CA LEU A 5 3.83 11.86 34.80
C LEU A 5 4.56 11.15 35.93
N ARG A 6 4.18 11.38 37.18
CA ARG A 6 4.80 10.74 38.36
C ARG A 6 4.36 9.31 38.55
N ALA A 7 3.12 8.96 38.13
CA ALA A 7 2.62 7.59 38.19
C ALA A 7 3.26 6.65 37.18
N VAL A 8 3.69 7.19 36.02
CA VAL A 8 4.34 6.40 34.94
C VAL A 8 5.82 6.10 35.25
N LEU A 9 6.46 6.92 36.07
CA LEU A 9 7.89 6.76 36.39
C LEU A 9 8.16 5.87 37.62
N THR A 10 7.13 5.47 38.38
CA THR A 10 7.32 4.69 39.61
C THR A 10 6.97 3.19 39.46
N GLN A 11 6.50 2.74 38.33
CA GLN A 11 6.33 1.31 38.06
C GLN A 11 7.39 0.79 37.09
N LYS A 12 8.66 0.80 37.48
CA LYS A 12 9.68 -0.11 36.92
C LYS A 12 9.42 -1.56 37.37
N LYS A 13 8.32 -2.16 36.94
CA LYS A 13 8.25 -3.61 36.81
C LYS A 13 8.49 -3.94 35.33
N ILE A 14 9.76 -4.19 35.01
CA ILE A 14 10.17 -4.79 33.77
C ILE A 14 9.45 -6.14 33.68
N ILE A 15 8.35 -6.17 32.93
CA ILE A 15 7.79 -7.44 32.46
C ILE A 15 8.81 -7.96 31.43
N LYS A 16 9.69 -8.85 31.88
CA LYS A 16 10.46 -9.72 30.96
C LYS A 16 9.45 -10.57 30.21
N LEU A 17 8.96 -10.07 29.06
CA LEU A 17 8.33 -10.92 28.05
C LEU A 17 9.41 -11.91 27.59
N ARG A 18 9.43 -13.09 28.20
CA ARG A 18 10.08 -14.26 27.61
C ARG A 18 9.26 -14.61 26.39
N MET A 19 9.66 -14.12 25.23
CA MET A 19 9.20 -14.71 23.97
C MET A 19 9.63 -16.17 23.97
N PRO A 20 8.73 -17.13 23.74
CA PRO A 20 9.12 -18.51 23.61
C PRO A 20 10.08 -18.61 22.44
N VAL A 21 11.31 -19.04 22.70
CA VAL A 21 12.28 -19.32 21.63
C VAL A 21 11.68 -20.47 20.83
N MET A 22 11.24 -20.19 19.62
CA MET A 22 10.74 -21.22 18.70
C MET A 22 11.83 -22.29 18.50
N SER A 23 11.47 -23.55 18.63
CA SER A 23 12.42 -24.64 18.44
C SER A 23 12.92 -24.62 16.99
N ILE A 24 14.18 -25.02 16.79
CA ILE A 24 14.78 -25.15 15.43
C ILE A 24 13.88 -26.00 14.53
N LYS A 25 13.23 -27.04 15.07
CA LYS A 25 12.28 -27.88 14.32
C LYS A 25 11.06 -27.07 13.83
N THR A 26 10.53 -26.15 14.64
CA THR A 26 9.41 -25.28 14.25
C THR A 26 9.83 -24.26 13.19
N ILE A 27 11.04 -23.72 13.32
CA ILE A 27 11.61 -22.80 12.31
C ILE A 27 11.84 -23.54 10.97
N LEU A 28 12.38 -24.74 11.01
CA LEU A 28 12.58 -25.57 9.82
C LEU A 28 11.26 -26.04 9.19
N LEU A 29 10.23 -26.29 10.00
CA LEU A 29 8.90 -26.65 9.49
C LEU A 29 8.22 -25.45 8.81
N VAL A 30 8.32 -24.25 9.38
CA VAL A 30 7.82 -23.01 8.78
C VAL A 30 8.60 -22.67 7.50
N LEU A 31 9.92 -22.81 7.51
CA LEU A 31 10.76 -22.62 6.32
C LEU A 31 10.45 -23.68 5.26
N GLY A 32 10.21 -24.94 5.64
CA GLY A 32 9.79 -26.00 4.73
C GLY A 32 8.42 -25.75 4.10
N LEU A 33 7.46 -25.23 4.87
CA LEU A 33 6.14 -24.82 4.38
C LEU A 33 6.19 -23.59 3.45
N ILE A 34 7.15 -22.69 3.69
CA ILE A 34 7.38 -21.52 2.81
C ILE A 34 8.05 -21.96 1.50
N LEU A 35 9.00 -22.92 1.57
CA LEU A 35 9.71 -23.42 0.39
C LEU A 35 8.87 -24.37 -0.49
N SER A 36 7.81 -24.99 0.05
CA SER A 36 6.97 -25.92 -0.72
C SER A 36 5.90 -25.24 -1.57
N ASN A 37 5.69 -23.92 -1.46
CA ASN A 37 4.70 -23.15 -2.22
C ASN A 37 5.30 -22.21 -3.26
N THR A 38 6.56 -22.33 -3.64
CA THR A 38 7.13 -21.59 -4.75
C THR A 38 6.80 -22.26 -6.08
N VAL A 39 5.52 -22.26 -6.44
CA VAL A 39 5.16 -22.34 -7.86
C VAL A 39 5.10 -20.92 -8.38
N CYS A 40 6.22 -20.42 -8.90
CA CYS A 40 6.20 -19.32 -9.84
C CYS A 40 5.35 -19.77 -11.02
N ALA A 41 4.16 -19.20 -11.18
CA ALA A 41 3.40 -19.31 -12.41
C ALA A 41 4.20 -18.55 -13.49
N PHE A 42 5.13 -19.26 -14.13
CA PHE A 42 5.77 -18.76 -15.34
C PHE A 42 4.79 -18.88 -16.52
N ALA A 43 4.74 -17.78 -17.28
CA ALA A 43 3.93 -17.56 -18.45
C ALA A 43 3.74 -18.82 -19.30
N LYS A 44 2.50 -19.14 -19.56
CA LYS A 44 2.06 -19.94 -20.69
C LYS A 44 2.26 -19.06 -21.93
N ASP A 45 2.97 -19.54 -22.91
CA ASP A 45 3.31 -18.78 -24.12
C ASP A 45 2.10 -18.08 -24.73
N GLY A 46 2.13 -16.73 -24.72
CA GLY A 46 1.68 -15.84 -25.79
C GLY A 46 0.20 -15.84 -26.23
N THR A 47 -0.75 -16.41 -25.48
CA THR A 47 -2.17 -16.28 -25.83
C THR A 47 -2.93 -15.56 -24.75
N ILE A 48 -3.74 -14.57 -25.15
CA ILE A 48 -4.64 -13.84 -24.22
C ILE A 48 -5.68 -14.81 -23.67
N ASP A 49 -5.75 -14.89 -22.34
CA ASP A 49 -6.85 -15.52 -21.63
C ASP A 49 -7.91 -14.47 -21.28
N THR A 50 -9.16 -14.72 -21.68
CA THR A 50 -10.26 -13.78 -21.49
C THR A 50 -10.71 -13.67 -20.05
N GLY A 51 -10.60 -14.75 -19.26
CA GLY A 51 -10.91 -14.77 -17.82
C GLY A 51 -9.89 -13.95 -17.03
N ASP A 52 -8.60 -14.17 -17.29
CA ASP A 52 -7.52 -13.42 -16.67
C ASP A 52 -7.62 -11.92 -17.02
N THR A 53 -7.86 -11.62 -18.30
CA THR A 53 -8.03 -10.24 -18.77
C THR A 53 -9.21 -9.56 -18.09
N ALA A 54 -10.36 -10.22 -18.00
CA ALA A 54 -11.54 -9.67 -17.32
C ALA A 54 -11.27 -9.47 -15.83
N TRP A 55 -10.61 -10.43 -15.17
CA TRP A 55 -10.27 -10.34 -13.75
C TRP A 55 -9.30 -9.19 -13.46
N VAL A 56 -8.20 -9.07 -14.21
CA VAL A 56 -7.21 -8.00 -13.98
C VAL A 56 -7.79 -6.63 -14.35
N THR A 57 -8.65 -6.53 -15.38
CA THR A 57 -9.37 -5.30 -15.70
C THR A 57 -10.28 -4.86 -14.56
N MET A 58 -11.08 -5.78 -13.99
CA MET A 58 -11.92 -5.50 -12.82
C MET A 58 -11.07 -5.14 -11.61
N SER A 59 -9.99 -5.88 -11.36
CA SER A 59 -9.05 -5.61 -10.27
C SER A 59 -8.43 -4.21 -10.39
N THR A 60 -8.08 -3.79 -11.60
CA THR A 60 -7.60 -2.43 -11.88
C THR A 60 -8.62 -1.38 -11.46
N ALA A 61 -9.89 -1.55 -11.82
CA ALA A 61 -10.97 -0.64 -11.42
C ALA A 61 -11.17 -0.61 -9.89
N LEU A 62 -11.10 -1.76 -9.23
CA LEU A 62 -11.19 -1.88 -7.78
C LEU A 62 -10.04 -1.13 -7.07
N VAL A 63 -8.80 -1.34 -7.51
CA VAL A 63 -7.63 -0.64 -6.93
C VAL A 63 -7.66 0.85 -7.26
N MET A 64 -8.08 1.22 -8.48
CA MET A 64 -8.27 2.62 -8.84
C MET A 64 -9.19 3.33 -7.84
N MET A 65 -10.30 2.73 -7.47
CA MET A 65 -11.26 3.32 -6.52
C MET A 65 -10.66 3.54 -5.13
N MET A 66 -9.65 2.75 -4.73
CA MET A 66 -9.03 2.86 -3.40
C MET A 66 -8.42 4.23 -3.15
N THR A 67 -7.78 4.85 -4.14
CA THR A 67 -7.08 6.13 -3.93
C THR A 67 -8.05 7.32 -3.95
N PRO A 68 -8.77 7.63 -5.05
CA PRO A 68 -9.60 8.83 -5.14
C PRO A 68 -10.85 8.78 -4.26
N ALA A 69 -11.39 7.62 -3.94
CA ALA A 69 -12.53 7.48 -3.05
C ALA A 69 -12.12 6.97 -1.66
N GLY A 70 -11.50 5.80 -1.58
CA GLY A 70 -11.17 5.15 -0.32
C GLY A 70 -10.24 5.98 0.56
N LEU A 71 -9.03 6.23 0.07
CA LEU A 71 -7.99 6.91 0.85
C LEU A 71 -8.30 8.40 1.05
N ALA A 72 -8.90 9.07 0.05
CA ALA A 72 -9.32 10.46 0.18
C ALA A 72 -10.32 10.66 1.32
N LEU A 73 -11.33 9.78 1.43
CA LEU A 73 -12.29 9.80 2.53
C LEU A 73 -11.68 9.35 3.86
N PHE A 74 -10.85 8.31 3.84
CA PHE A 74 -10.21 7.78 5.04
C PHE A 74 -9.29 8.82 5.69
N TYR A 75 -8.36 9.39 4.94
CA TYR A 75 -7.46 10.44 5.45
C TYR A 75 -8.16 11.79 5.65
N GLY A 76 -9.06 12.16 4.74
CA GLY A 76 -9.87 13.35 4.89
C GLY A 76 -10.64 13.33 6.20
N GLY A 77 -11.33 12.24 6.48
CA GLY A 77 -12.09 12.05 7.71
C GLY A 77 -11.25 12.10 8.99
N MET A 78 -10.01 11.56 8.96
CA MET A 78 -9.06 11.60 10.07
C MET A 78 -8.35 12.95 10.24
N SER A 79 -8.28 13.77 9.18
CA SER A 79 -7.66 15.09 9.26
C SER A 79 -8.52 16.05 10.09
N ARG A 80 -7.93 17.16 10.58
CA ARG A 80 -8.71 18.22 11.22
C ARG A 80 -9.66 18.87 10.23
N TYR A 81 -10.84 19.33 10.66
CA TYR A 81 -11.88 19.91 9.81
C TYR A 81 -11.35 20.98 8.85
N LYS A 82 -10.50 21.89 9.31
CA LYS A 82 -9.89 22.95 8.49
C LYS A 82 -9.00 22.45 7.36
N ASN A 83 -8.57 21.19 7.41
CA ASN A 83 -7.68 20.57 6.42
C ASN A 83 -8.36 19.45 5.61
N LEU A 84 -9.64 19.17 5.86
CA LEU A 84 -10.42 18.14 5.19
C LEU A 84 -10.32 18.25 3.66
N LEU A 85 -10.73 19.38 3.11
CA LEU A 85 -10.73 19.60 1.67
C LEU A 85 -9.32 19.57 1.07
N ASN A 86 -8.34 20.14 1.78
CA ASN A 86 -6.96 20.11 1.33
C ASN A 86 -6.41 18.67 1.30
N THR A 87 -6.74 17.85 2.30
CA THR A 87 -6.31 16.43 2.34
C THR A 87 -6.92 15.65 1.18
N ILE A 88 -8.22 15.82 0.92
CA ILE A 88 -8.90 15.20 -0.22
C ILE A 88 -8.26 15.66 -1.54
N ALA A 89 -8.05 16.97 -1.71
CA ALA A 89 -7.44 17.53 -2.92
C ALA A 89 -6.00 17.01 -3.14
N MET A 90 -5.20 16.90 -2.08
CA MET A 90 -3.84 16.33 -2.15
C MET A 90 -3.85 14.85 -2.55
N THR A 91 -4.85 14.08 -2.11
CA THR A 91 -5.00 12.67 -2.52
C THR A 91 -5.34 12.58 -4.01
N LEU A 92 -6.31 13.38 -4.48
CA LEU A 92 -6.74 13.38 -5.87
C LEU A 92 -5.63 13.84 -6.82
N VAL A 93 -4.93 14.93 -6.47
CA VAL A 93 -3.82 15.42 -7.31
C VAL A 93 -2.65 14.44 -7.36
N ALA A 94 -2.38 13.72 -6.26
CA ALA A 94 -1.35 12.67 -6.25
C ALA A 94 -1.72 11.56 -7.23
N TYR A 95 -2.97 11.13 -7.26
CA TYR A 95 -3.46 10.15 -8.23
C TYR A 95 -3.25 10.62 -9.67
N CYS A 96 -3.70 11.83 -10.01
CA CYS A 96 -3.56 12.38 -11.37
C CYS A 96 -2.08 12.50 -11.78
N LEU A 97 -1.24 13.04 -10.91
CA LEU A 97 0.20 13.21 -11.20
C LEU A 97 0.90 11.86 -11.36
N ALA A 98 0.64 10.91 -10.44
CA ALA A 98 1.25 9.60 -10.50
C ALA A 98 0.86 8.86 -11.79
N SER A 99 -0.40 8.97 -12.24
CA SER A 99 -0.87 8.40 -13.50
C SER A 99 -0.11 8.96 -14.71
N ILE A 100 0.07 10.28 -14.78
CA ILE A 100 0.81 10.92 -15.88
C ILE A 100 2.30 10.58 -15.85
N VAL A 101 2.92 10.62 -14.66
CA VAL A 101 4.33 10.22 -14.49
C VAL A 101 4.53 8.76 -14.87
N TRP A 102 3.59 7.88 -14.50
CA TRP A 102 3.65 6.47 -14.82
C TRP A 102 3.64 6.22 -16.33
N VAL A 103 2.68 6.80 -17.04
CA VAL A 103 2.59 6.71 -18.52
C VAL A 103 3.77 7.39 -19.18
N GLY A 104 4.24 8.52 -18.65
CA GLY A 104 5.35 9.28 -19.23
C GLY A 104 6.67 8.52 -19.21
N TRP A 105 7.07 8.03 -18.04
CA TRP A 105 8.37 7.38 -17.84
C TRP A 105 8.43 6.37 -16.70
N GLY A 106 7.51 6.42 -15.74
CA GLY A 106 7.53 5.57 -14.55
C GLY A 106 7.44 4.09 -14.88
N TYR A 107 6.57 3.71 -15.83
CA TYR A 107 6.46 2.34 -16.31
C TYR A 107 7.79 1.85 -16.91
N SER A 108 8.40 2.67 -17.76
CA SER A 108 9.69 2.34 -18.40
C SER A 108 10.80 2.14 -17.38
N LEU A 109 10.90 3.02 -16.37
CA LEU A 109 11.88 2.88 -15.29
C LEU A 109 11.63 1.66 -14.40
N ALA A 110 10.37 1.21 -14.26
CA ALA A 110 10.00 0.05 -13.46
C ALA A 110 10.16 -1.27 -14.21
N PHE A 111 9.71 -1.34 -15.47
CA PHE A 111 9.56 -2.60 -16.23
C PHE A 111 10.34 -2.62 -17.56
N GLY A 112 11.00 -1.54 -17.92
CA GLY A 112 11.84 -1.51 -19.14
C GLY A 112 13.02 -2.46 -19.01
N GLU A 113 13.26 -3.27 -20.02
CA GLU A 113 14.39 -4.21 -20.07
C GLU A 113 15.73 -3.48 -19.89
N SER A 114 16.52 -3.89 -18.92
CA SER A 114 17.80 -3.28 -18.61
C SER A 114 18.80 -4.28 -18.06
N SER A 115 20.08 -4.05 -18.34
CA SER A 115 21.18 -4.73 -17.67
C SER A 115 21.40 -4.22 -16.24
N SER A 116 20.83 -3.07 -15.90
CA SER A 116 20.88 -2.51 -14.54
C SER A 116 20.05 -3.37 -13.58
N LEU A 117 20.58 -3.59 -12.38
CA LEU A 117 19.87 -4.24 -11.28
C LEU A 117 18.98 -3.28 -10.47
N PHE A 118 19.03 -1.99 -10.78
CA PHE A 118 18.45 -0.94 -9.94
C PHE A 118 17.35 -0.12 -10.62
N VAL A 119 17.30 -0.12 -11.95
CA VAL A 119 16.32 0.67 -12.70
C VAL A 119 16.19 0.13 -14.12
N GLY A 120 14.97 0.17 -14.67
CA GLY A 120 14.69 -0.13 -16.07
C GLY A 120 15.28 0.91 -17.02
N ASN A 121 15.19 0.64 -18.32
CA ASN A 121 15.60 1.59 -19.36
C ASN A 121 14.47 2.60 -19.69
N LEU A 122 14.68 3.42 -20.72
CA LEU A 122 13.70 4.41 -21.19
C LEU A 122 13.07 4.04 -22.54
N ASN A 123 13.10 2.76 -22.95
CA ASN A 123 12.59 2.33 -24.26
C ASN A 123 11.07 2.44 -24.35
N HIS A 124 10.37 2.38 -23.21
CA HIS A 124 8.91 2.51 -23.13
C HIS A 124 8.46 3.90 -22.66
N LEU A 125 9.24 4.96 -22.93
CA LEU A 125 8.78 6.33 -22.69
C LEU A 125 7.47 6.59 -23.42
N PHE A 126 6.49 7.15 -22.69
CA PHE A 126 5.13 7.36 -23.19
C PHE A 126 4.48 6.09 -23.76
N LEU A 127 4.85 4.93 -23.19
CA LEU A 127 4.42 3.58 -23.60
C LEU A 127 4.83 3.22 -25.04
N ASN A 128 5.90 3.81 -25.54
CA ASN A 128 6.43 3.47 -26.86
C ASN A 128 6.69 1.97 -26.98
N GLY A 129 6.28 1.36 -28.09
CA GLY A 129 6.42 -0.09 -28.34
C GLY A 129 5.40 -0.96 -27.59
N ILE A 130 4.40 -0.37 -26.92
CA ILE A 130 3.27 -1.08 -26.32
C ILE A 130 2.03 -0.73 -27.12
N ASP A 131 1.46 -1.71 -27.79
CA ASP A 131 0.27 -1.61 -28.63
C ASP A 131 -0.86 -2.55 -28.15
N VAL A 132 -1.95 -2.61 -28.91
CA VAL A 132 -3.13 -3.41 -28.57
C VAL A 132 -2.87 -4.92 -28.63
N ASP A 133 -1.85 -5.34 -29.36
CA ASP A 133 -1.49 -6.74 -29.55
C ASP A 133 -0.37 -7.19 -28.58
N SER A 134 0.21 -6.23 -27.83
CA SER A 134 1.25 -6.53 -26.84
C SER A 134 0.71 -7.36 -25.70
N ILE A 135 1.40 -8.44 -25.32
CA ILE A 135 0.96 -9.39 -24.30
C ILE A 135 1.98 -9.49 -23.17
N THR A 136 1.50 -9.51 -21.93
CA THR A 136 2.27 -9.76 -20.72
C THR A 136 1.63 -10.94 -19.98
N GLY A 137 2.33 -12.09 -19.93
CA GLY A 137 1.75 -13.31 -19.41
C GLY A 137 0.55 -13.77 -20.26
N THR A 138 -0.64 -13.76 -19.68
CA THR A 138 -1.92 -14.14 -20.30
C THR A 138 -2.84 -12.95 -20.58
N ILE A 139 -2.39 -11.70 -20.32
CA ILE A 139 -3.22 -10.50 -20.42
C ILE A 139 -2.62 -9.47 -21.39
N PRO A 140 -3.43 -8.57 -21.99
CA PRO A 140 -2.91 -7.43 -22.74
C PRO A 140 -1.96 -6.57 -21.89
N THR A 141 -0.79 -6.23 -22.45
CA THR A 141 0.20 -5.40 -21.74
C THR A 141 -0.37 -4.06 -21.28
N ILE A 142 -1.31 -3.48 -22.02
CA ILE A 142 -1.98 -2.22 -21.65
C ILE A 142 -2.74 -2.38 -20.32
N ILE A 143 -3.39 -3.53 -20.08
CA ILE A 143 -4.06 -3.81 -18.80
C ILE A 143 -3.03 -3.98 -17.69
N PHE A 144 -1.92 -4.66 -17.93
CA PHE A 144 -0.82 -4.75 -16.97
C PHE A 144 -0.26 -3.36 -16.60
N VAL A 145 -0.03 -2.49 -17.60
CA VAL A 145 0.40 -1.10 -17.36
C VAL A 145 -0.57 -0.35 -16.47
N LEU A 146 -1.88 -0.44 -16.75
CA LEU A 146 -2.94 0.22 -15.97
C LEU A 146 -3.04 -0.33 -14.55
N PHE A 147 -2.95 -1.65 -14.40
CA PHE A 147 -2.97 -2.29 -13.08
C PHE A 147 -1.79 -1.80 -12.23
N GLN A 148 -0.58 -1.85 -12.76
CA GLN A 148 0.63 -1.37 -12.08
C GLN A 148 0.61 0.15 -11.82
N MET A 149 -0.01 0.95 -12.69
CA MET A 149 -0.24 2.38 -12.46
C MET A 149 -1.02 2.64 -11.17
N THR A 150 -2.05 1.84 -10.89
CA THR A 150 -2.87 2.04 -9.69
C THR A 150 -2.05 1.84 -8.40
N PHE A 151 -1.05 0.95 -8.43
CA PHE A 151 -0.12 0.73 -7.31
C PHE A 151 0.83 1.92 -7.11
N ALA A 152 1.34 2.51 -8.18
CA ALA A 152 2.13 3.74 -8.12
C ALA A 152 1.30 4.88 -7.50
N CYS A 153 0.05 5.03 -7.93
CA CYS A 153 -0.87 6.05 -7.45
C CYS A 153 -1.17 5.92 -5.95
N ILE A 154 -1.51 4.71 -5.49
CA ILE A 154 -1.83 4.53 -4.09
C ILE A 154 -0.59 4.63 -3.20
N SER A 155 0.58 4.19 -3.66
CA SER A 155 1.81 4.23 -2.88
C SER A 155 2.18 5.64 -2.45
N VAL A 156 2.20 6.61 -3.37
CA VAL A 156 2.48 8.00 -3.01
C VAL A 156 1.35 8.59 -2.16
N ALA A 157 0.10 8.23 -2.44
CA ALA A 157 -1.03 8.72 -1.68
C ALA A 157 -1.04 8.25 -0.21
N ILE A 158 -0.54 7.05 0.10
CA ILE A 158 -0.36 6.55 1.48
C ILE A 158 0.55 7.49 2.29
N ILE A 159 1.60 8.03 1.69
CA ILE A 159 2.56 8.92 2.36
C ILE A 159 1.87 10.19 2.89
N LEU A 160 0.79 10.63 2.24
CA LEU A 160 0.06 11.84 2.61
C LEU A 160 -0.36 11.84 4.09
N GLY A 161 -0.74 10.67 4.63
CA GLY A 161 -1.12 10.55 6.04
C GLY A 161 -0.05 11.07 7.01
N SER A 162 1.22 10.95 6.66
CA SER A 162 2.35 11.43 7.48
C SER A 162 2.59 12.94 7.39
N VAL A 163 2.12 13.61 6.33
CA VAL A 163 2.42 15.01 6.04
C VAL A 163 1.21 15.95 6.16
N VAL A 164 0.03 15.42 6.45
CA VAL A 164 -1.19 16.19 6.70
C VAL A 164 -0.92 17.27 7.75
N ASP A 165 -1.46 18.48 7.54
CA ASP A 165 -1.26 19.68 8.38
C ASP A 165 0.17 20.26 8.37
N ARG A 166 1.12 19.73 7.59
CA ARG A 166 2.54 20.11 7.66
C ARG A 166 3.15 20.49 6.33
N MET A 167 2.68 19.92 5.22
CA MET A 167 3.22 20.14 3.88
C MET A 167 2.31 21.10 3.08
N LYS A 168 2.93 22.01 2.33
CA LYS A 168 2.22 22.86 1.38
C LYS A 168 1.77 22.06 0.16
N PHE A 169 0.62 22.43 -0.42
CA PHE A 169 0.07 21.77 -1.61
C PHE A 169 1.05 21.75 -2.79
N SER A 170 1.72 22.89 -3.08
CA SER A 170 2.73 22.96 -4.14
C SER A 170 3.94 22.06 -3.90
N SER A 171 4.40 21.94 -2.65
CA SER A 171 5.49 21.02 -2.30
C SER A 171 5.07 19.55 -2.48
N TRP A 172 3.80 19.24 -2.23
CA TRP A 172 3.24 17.91 -2.44
C TRP A 172 3.23 17.53 -3.92
N ILE A 173 2.88 18.46 -4.82
CA ILE A 173 2.95 18.24 -6.27
C ILE A 173 4.36 17.84 -6.70
N ILE A 174 5.36 18.64 -6.33
CA ILE A 174 6.76 18.38 -6.68
C ILE A 174 7.23 17.05 -6.07
N PHE A 175 6.92 16.84 -4.79
CA PHE A 175 7.27 15.60 -4.10
C PHE A 175 6.69 14.37 -4.81
N THR A 176 5.42 14.41 -5.21
CA THR A 176 4.76 13.28 -5.90
C THR A 176 5.51 12.89 -7.18
N ILE A 177 5.83 13.86 -8.03
CA ILE A 177 6.56 13.61 -9.29
C ILE A 177 7.93 13.01 -9.01
N LEU A 178 8.70 13.63 -8.11
CA LEU A 178 10.06 13.18 -7.79
C LEU A 178 10.05 11.81 -7.09
N TRP A 179 9.12 11.59 -6.17
CA TRP A 179 9.07 10.33 -5.42
C TRP A 179 8.68 9.15 -6.31
N ILE A 180 7.71 9.29 -7.22
CA ILE A 180 7.38 8.25 -8.19
C ILE A 180 8.59 7.93 -9.06
N THR A 181 9.31 8.96 -9.51
CA THR A 181 10.46 8.81 -10.42
C THR A 181 11.67 8.16 -9.73
N PHE A 182 12.04 8.64 -8.53
CA PHE A 182 13.32 8.29 -7.91
C PHE A 182 13.22 7.28 -6.76
N ALA A 183 12.03 7.03 -6.25
CA ALA A 183 11.81 6.04 -5.19
C ALA A 183 10.91 4.90 -5.67
N TYR A 184 9.69 5.18 -6.13
CA TYR A 184 8.74 4.13 -6.45
C TYR A 184 9.19 3.28 -7.65
N ALA A 185 9.49 3.89 -8.80
CA ALA A 185 9.84 3.16 -10.01
C ALA A 185 11.11 2.30 -9.84
N PRO A 186 12.21 2.77 -9.21
CA PRO A 186 13.34 1.92 -8.88
C PRO A 186 12.99 0.75 -7.96
N VAL A 187 12.27 0.98 -6.85
CA VAL A 187 11.89 -0.10 -5.92
C VAL A 187 10.97 -1.11 -6.61
N CYS A 188 10.06 -0.66 -7.47
CA CYS A 188 9.24 -1.52 -8.31
C CYS A 188 10.09 -2.38 -9.25
N ASN A 189 11.10 -1.79 -9.89
CA ASN A 189 12.05 -2.53 -10.72
C ASN A 189 12.81 -3.59 -9.89
N TRP A 190 13.27 -3.26 -8.70
CA TRP A 190 13.99 -4.20 -7.85
C TRP A 190 13.21 -5.48 -7.58
N ALA A 191 11.91 -5.35 -7.26
CA ALA A 191 11.08 -6.48 -6.85
C ALA A 191 10.37 -7.15 -8.02
N TRP A 192 9.82 -6.36 -8.96
CA TRP A 192 8.92 -6.85 -10.00
C TRP A 192 9.47 -6.72 -11.43
N GLY A 193 10.38 -5.78 -11.66
CA GLY A 193 10.96 -5.50 -12.98
C GLY A 193 12.24 -6.27 -13.31
N GLY A 194 12.55 -7.36 -12.57
CA GLY A 194 13.75 -8.18 -12.80
C GLY A 194 15.04 -7.62 -12.19
N GLY A 195 14.94 -6.64 -11.28
CA GLY A 195 16.07 -6.05 -10.57
C GLY A 195 16.68 -6.98 -9.50
N TRP A 196 17.51 -6.43 -8.62
CA TRP A 196 18.33 -7.21 -7.69
C TRP A 196 17.50 -8.02 -6.68
N MET A 197 16.37 -7.49 -6.19
CA MET A 197 15.51 -8.23 -5.25
C MET A 197 14.87 -9.44 -5.91
N HIS A 198 14.39 -9.27 -7.15
CA HIS A 198 13.86 -10.38 -7.96
C HIS A 198 14.91 -11.47 -8.13
N LYS A 199 16.16 -11.10 -8.45
CA LYS A 199 17.24 -12.05 -8.70
C LYS A 199 17.70 -12.84 -7.47
N ILE A 200 17.57 -12.29 -6.27
CA ILE A 200 17.85 -13.04 -5.03
C ILE A 200 16.64 -13.85 -4.54
N GLY A 201 15.52 -13.86 -5.30
CA GLY A 201 14.32 -14.63 -4.97
C GLY A 201 13.45 -13.99 -3.89
N ALA A 202 13.56 -12.68 -3.66
CA ALA A 202 12.65 -11.98 -2.76
C ALA A 202 11.23 -11.98 -3.34
N LEU A 203 10.25 -12.37 -2.51
CA LEU A 203 8.84 -12.43 -2.90
C LEU A 203 8.10 -11.19 -2.39
N ASP A 204 7.46 -10.50 -3.31
CA ASP A 204 6.52 -9.43 -3.03
C ASP A 204 5.27 -9.66 -3.90
N PHE A 205 4.27 -10.33 -3.33
CA PHE A 205 3.10 -10.78 -4.09
C PHE A 205 2.23 -9.61 -4.53
N ALA A 206 1.92 -8.69 -3.61
CA ALA A 206 0.99 -7.59 -3.85
C ALA A 206 1.50 -6.22 -3.39
N GLY A 207 2.80 -6.03 -3.20
CA GLY A 207 3.36 -4.71 -2.89
C GLY A 207 3.65 -4.48 -1.41
N GLY A 208 3.84 -5.55 -0.62
CA GLY A 208 4.29 -5.41 0.77
C GLY A 208 5.54 -4.55 0.89
N ASN A 209 6.50 -4.74 -0.02
CA ASN A 209 7.72 -3.95 -0.10
C ASN A 209 7.57 -2.74 -1.04
N VAL A 210 7.14 -2.98 -2.29
CA VAL A 210 7.07 -1.94 -3.33
C VAL A 210 6.15 -0.78 -2.91
N VAL A 211 5.01 -1.09 -2.30
CA VAL A 211 4.02 -0.10 -1.87
C VAL A 211 4.19 0.27 -0.40
N HIS A 212 4.03 -0.70 0.52
CA HIS A 212 3.79 -0.40 1.93
C HIS A 212 5.06 -0.07 2.70
N ILE A 213 6.13 -0.86 2.59
CA ILE A 213 7.42 -0.53 3.24
C ILE A 213 7.98 0.76 2.64
N ASN A 214 7.96 0.90 1.31
CA ASN A 214 8.46 2.08 0.61
C ASN A 214 7.72 3.36 1.05
N ALA A 215 6.38 3.34 1.05
CA ALA A 215 5.57 4.47 1.50
C ALA A 215 5.72 4.73 3.01
N GLY A 216 5.76 3.67 3.82
CA GLY A 216 5.88 3.77 5.27
C GLY A 216 7.21 4.39 5.73
N VAL A 217 8.33 3.94 5.16
CA VAL A 217 9.66 4.51 5.43
C VAL A 217 9.73 5.96 4.95
N SER A 218 9.23 6.25 3.74
CA SER A 218 9.16 7.61 3.21
C SER A 218 8.33 8.53 4.11
N GLY A 219 7.18 8.04 4.58
CA GLY A 219 6.32 8.75 5.52
C GLY A 219 7.01 9.02 6.86
N LEU A 220 7.76 8.05 7.39
CA LEU A 220 8.55 8.22 8.61
C LEU A 220 9.63 9.31 8.44
N VAL A 221 10.41 9.24 7.36
CA VAL A 221 11.45 10.23 7.06
C VAL A 221 10.85 11.63 6.93
N LEU A 222 9.75 11.77 6.19
CA LEU A 222 9.06 13.06 6.06
C LEU A 222 8.49 13.56 7.40
N ALA A 223 7.96 12.68 8.22
CA ALA A 223 7.45 13.05 9.54
C ALA A 223 8.56 13.58 10.46
N LEU A 224 9.74 12.96 10.41
CA LEU A 224 10.92 13.42 11.14
C LEU A 224 11.44 14.75 10.60
N PHE A 225 11.53 14.89 9.29
CA PHE A 225 12.03 16.10 8.61
C PHE A 225 11.11 17.32 8.84
N LEU A 226 9.79 17.15 8.69
CA LEU A 226 8.81 18.22 8.86
C LEU A 226 8.54 18.57 10.33
N GLY A 227 8.87 17.67 11.25
CA GLY A 227 8.66 17.87 12.67
C GLY A 227 7.20 17.83 13.13
N LYS A 228 6.92 18.44 14.27
CA LYS A 228 5.62 18.41 14.92
C LYS A 228 4.58 19.27 14.17
N ARG A 229 3.34 18.81 14.11
CA ARG A 229 2.20 19.61 13.61
C ARG A 229 1.96 20.84 14.50
N LYS A 230 1.48 21.95 13.90
CA LYS A 230 1.07 23.13 14.65
C LYS A 230 -0.02 22.75 15.66
N GLY A 231 0.18 23.12 16.93
CA GLY A 231 -0.71 22.77 18.03
C GLY A 231 -0.46 21.37 18.64
N TYR A 232 0.55 20.62 18.19
CA TYR A 232 0.86 19.30 18.73
C TYR A 232 1.14 19.35 20.25
N GLY A 233 0.41 18.53 21.02
CA GLY A 233 0.52 18.48 22.48
C GLY A 233 -0.12 19.66 23.20
N LYS A 234 -0.70 20.64 22.49
CA LYS A 234 -1.39 21.80 23.05
C LYS A 234 -2.87 21.86 22.68
N GLU A 235 -3.23 21.37 21.51
CA GLU A 235 -4.60 21.36 20.97
C GLU A 235 -5.02 19.93 20.68
N ALA A 236 -6.31 19.62 20.86
CA ALA A 236 -6.86 18.33 20.44
C ALA A 236 -6.87 18.22 18.91
N MET A 237 -6.37 17.09 18.38
CA MET A 237 -6.36 16.78 16.95
C MET A 237 -7.60 15.96 16.58
N ILE A 238 -8.78 16.60 16.69
CA ILE A 238 -10.08 15.93 16.49
C ILE A 238 -10.28 15.61 15.00
N PRO A 239 -10.65 14.35 14.65
CA PRO A 239 -11.03 13.98 13.29
C PRO A 239 -12.19 14.82 12.77
N SER A 240 -12.14 15.21 11.50
CA SER A 240 -13.20 16.01 10.87
C SER A 240 -14.50 15.24 10.72
N SER A 241 -14.42 13.94 10.40
CA SER A 241 -15.58 13.08 10.18
C SER A 241 -15.22 11.60 10.30
N VAL A 242 -15.58 10.99 11.41
CA VAL A 242 -15.41 9.55 11.60
C VAL A 242 -16.26 8.75 10.58
N THR A 243 -17.40 9.32 10.15
CA THR A 243 -18.24 8.72 9.10
C THR A 243 -17.48 8.62 7.77
N PHE A 244 -16.79 9.68 7.35
CA PHE A 244 -15.96 9.64 6.14
C PHE A 244 -14.81 8.64 6.27
N THR A 245 -14.19 8.56 7.45
CA THR A 245 -13.15 7.56 7.72
C THR A 245 -13.70 6.14 7.58
N ALA A 246 -14.87 5.86 8.14
CA ALA A 246 -15.50 4.54 8.04
C ALA A 246 -15.90 4.18 6.61
N LEU A 247 -16.50 5.13 5.85
CA LEU A 247 -16.81 4.94 4.44
C LEU A 247 -15.53 4.71 3.62
N GLY A 248 -14.50 5.51 3.86
CA GLY A 248 -13.20 5.34 3.21
C GLY A 248 -12.58 3.98 3.49
N ALA A 249 -12.67 3.49 4.74
CA ALA A 249 -12.22 2.16 5.10
C ALA A 249 -13.00 1.07 4.33
N GLY A 250 -14.32 1.23 4.16
CA GLY A 250 -15.15 0.32 3.37
C GLY A 250 -14.71 0.27 1.90
N PHE A 251 -14.46 1.42 1.26
CA PHE A 251 -13.93 1.48 -0.10
C PHE A 251 -12.53 0.90 -0.23
N LEU A 252 -11.66 1.12 0.76
CA LEU A 252 -10.33 0.51 0.81
C LEU A 252 -10.44 -1.00 0.92
N TRP A 253 -11.27 -1.52 1.83
CA TRP A 253 -11.48 -2.97 2.00
C TRP A 253 -11.99 -3.60 0.71
N PHE A 254 -13.02 -3.03 0.10
CA PHE A 254 -13.58 -3.53 -1.14
C PHE A 254 -12.55 -3.51 -2.29
N GLY A 255 -11.80 -2.43 -2.44
CA GLY A 255 -10.75 -2.32 -3.45
C GLY A 255 -9.58 -3.27 -3.25
N TRP A 256 -9.35 -3.69 -1.99
CA TRP A 256 -8.22 -4.58 -1.65
C TRP A 256 -8.40 -6.01 -2.18
N PHE A 257 -9.61 -6.41 -2.53
CA PHE A 257 -9.82 -7.65 -3.27
C PHE A 257 -9.13 -7.60 -4.64
N GLY A 258 -9.23 -6.49 -5.34
CA GLY A 258 -8.45 -6.26 -6.56
C GLY A 258 -6.96 -6.10 -6.29
N PHE A 259 -6.59 -5.43 -5.20
CA PHE A 259 -5.20 -5.21 -4.83
C PHE A 259 -4.46 -6.53 -4.59
N ASN A 260 -4.96 -7.37 -3.69
CA ASN A 260 -4.31 -8.62 -3.33
C ASN A 260 -4.61 -9.74 -4.33
N ALA A 261 -5.88 -10.05 -4.59
CA ALA A 261 -6.22 -11.16 -5.46
C ALA A 261 -5.97 -10.85 -6.95
N GLY A 262 -6.07 -9.58 -7.37
CA GLY A 262 -5.66 -9.15 -8.70
C GLY A 262 -4.17 -9.32 -8.97
N SER A 263 -3.34 -9.29 -7.94
CA SER A 263 -1.88 -9.47 -8.05
C SER A 263 -1.46 -10.89 -8.45
N ALA A 264 -2.39 -11.85 -8.45
CA ALA A 264 -2.17 -13.14 -9.09
C ALA A 264 -2.02 -13.02 -10.63
N LEU A 265 -2.50 -11.91 -11.23
CA LEU A 265 -2.55 -11.64 -12.67
C LEU A 265 -3.29 -12.74 -13.47
N ALA A 266 -4.05 -13.59 -12.79
CA ALA A 266 -4.82 -14.69 -13.33
C ALA A 266 -6.09 -14.93 -12.49
N ALA A 267 -7.13 -15.48 -13.11
CA ALA A 267 -8.38 -15.88 -12.45
C ALA A 267 -8.29 -17.34 -11.99
N ASP A 268 -7.38 -17.62 -11.05
CA ASP A 268 -7.01 -18.98 -10.63
C ASP A 268 -7.20 -19.22 -9.11
N GLY A 269 -6.73 -20.38 -8.64
CA GLY A 269 -6.78 -20.75 -7.23
C GLY A 269 -5.95 -19.86 -6.33
N ILE A 270 -4.88 -19.21 -6.83
CA ILE A 270 -4.06 -18.27 -6.07
C ILE A 270 -4.86 -16.98 -5.84
N ALA A 271 -5.52 -16.46 -6.89
CA ALA A 271 -6.42 -15.32 -6.77
C ALA A 271 -7.57 -15.61 -5.78
N ALA A 272 -8.19 -16.78 -5.87
CA ALA A 272 -9.28 -17.18 -4.96
C ALA A 272 -8.79 -17.29 -3.51
N SER A 273 -7.60 -17.87 -3.26
CA SER A 273 -6.98 -17.94 -1.94
C SER A 273 -6.67 -16.56 -1.39
N ALA A 274 -6.03 -15.70 -2.20
CA ALA A 274 -5.71 -14.32 -1.81
C ALA A 274 -6.98 -13.52 -1.46
N PHE A 275 -8.08 -13.73 -2.20
CA PHE A 275 -9.36 -13.10 -1.92
C PHE A 275 -9.92 -13.49 -0.53
N LEU A 276 -9.93 -14.80 -0.24
CA LEU A 276 -10.40 -15.32 1.05
C LEU A 276 -9.56 -14.81 2.23
N VAL A 277 -8.23 -14.93 2.13
CA VAL A 277 -7.34 -14.55 3.24
C VAL A 277 -7.35 -13.04 3.47
N THR A 278 -7.47 -12.23 2.42
CA THR A 278 -7.61 -10.77 2.52
C THR A 278 -8.83 -10.40 3.36
N ASN A 279 -10.00 -10.99 3.05
CA ASN A 279 -11.22 -10.72 3.81
C ASN A 279 -11.11 -11.16 5.28
N THR A 280 -10.58 -12.36 5.50
CA THR A 280 -10.46 -12.93 6.83
C THR A 280 -9.47 -12.14 7.69
N ALA A 281 -8.34 -11.71 7.11
CA ALA A 281 -7.32 -10.92 7.81
C ALA A 281 -7.85 -9.52 8.17
N ALA A 282 -8.58 -8.86 7.25
CA ALA A 282 -9.22 -7.58 7.52
C ALA A 282 -10.24 -7.66 8.66
N ALA A 283 -11.12 -8.67 8.61
CA ALA A 283 -12.11 -8.90 9.66
C ALA A 283 -11.46 -9.15 11.01
N MET A 284 -10.43 -9.99 11.06
CA MET A 284 -9.69 -10.28 12.29
C MET A 284 -8.91 -9.06 12.78
N GLY A 285 -8.29 -8.28 11.91
CA GLY A 285 -7.59 -7.05 12.25
C GLY A 285 -8.52 -6.03 12.91
N GLY A 286 -9.72 -5.83 12.34
CA GLY A 286 -10.77 -4.98 12.91
C GLY A 286 -11.22 -5.45 14.31
N LEU A 287 -11.52 -6.73 14.45
CA LEU A 287 -11.93 -7.31 15.74
C LEU A 287 -10.81 -7.26 16.78
N ALA A 288 -9.58 -7.57 16.39
CA ALA A 288 -8.44 -7.53 17.31
C ALA A 288 -8.20 -6.11 17.84
N TRP A 289 -8.24 -5.10 16.95
CA TRP A 289 -8.12 -3.70 17.36
C TRP A 289 -9.25 -3.31 18.32
N LEU A 290 -10.49 -3.65 17.99
CA LEU A 290 -11.66 -3.36 18.81
C LEU A 290 -11.52 -3.96 20.22
N PHE A 291 -11.10 -5.23 20.35
CA PHE A 291 -10.91 -5.88 21.63
C PHE A 291 -9.77 -5.26 22.46
N VAL A 292 -8.64 -4.97 21.84
CA VAL A 292 -7.49 -4.33 22.51
C VAL A 292 -7.87 -2.93 22.99
N GLU A 293 -8.51 -2.13 22.15
CA GLU A 293 -8.98 -0.79 22.49
C GLU A 293 -10.01 -0.84 23.63
N TRP A 294 -10.96 -1.79 23.56
CA TRP A 294 -11.96 -1.97 24.61
C TRP A 294 -11.32 -2.31 25.96
N LYS A 295 -10.36 -3.23 25.95
CA LYS A 295 -9.62 -3.60 27.17
C LYS A 295 -8.81 -2.43 27.74
N HIS A 296 -8.14 -1.66 26.86
CA HIS A 296 -7.26 -0.56 27.27
C HIS A 296 -8.05 0.70 27.66
N SER A 297 -8.96 1.14 26.79
CA SER A 297 -9.66 2.44 26.90
C SER A 297 -11.08 2.31 27.46
N LYS A 298 -11.55 1.08 27.76
CA LYS A 298 -12.89 0.73 28.25
C LYS A 298 -14.05 1.05 27.28
N LYS A 299 -13.77 1.62 26.13
CA LYS A 299 -14.73 1.97 25.08
C LYS A 299 -14.11 1.71 23.70
N PRO A 300 -14.67 0.78 22.93
CA PRO A 300 -14.24 0.59 21.54
C PRO A 300 -14.76 1.73 20.68
N THR A 301 -14.03 2.04 19.60
CA THR A 301 -14.44 3.11 18.67
C THR A 301 -14.58 2.58 17.24
N LEU A 302 -15.46 3.23 16.46
CA LEU A 302 -15.57 2.97 15.02
C LEU A 302 -14.25 3.27 14.29
N LEU A 303 -13.51 4.30 14.74
CA LEU A 303 -12.21 4.65 14.18
C LEU A 303 -11.18 3.54 14.41
N GLY A 304 -11.16 2.96 15.62
CA GLY A 304 -10.29 1.83 15.93
C GLY A 304 -10.62 0.59 15.10
N LEU A 305 -11.92 0.25 14.99
CA LEU A 305 -12.38 -0.85 14.14
C LEU A 305 -11.97 -0.67 12.67
N ALA A 306 -12.22 0.51 12.11
CA ALA A 306 -11.84 0.83 10.73
C ALA A 306 -10.32 0.77 10.51
N SER A 307 -9.53 1.34 11.43
CA SER A 307 -8.06 1.29 11.36
C SER A 307 -7.53 -0.13 11.47
N GLY A 308 -8.13 -0.94 12.35
CA GLY A 308 -7.77 -2.35 12.51
C GLY A 308 -8.08 -3.19 11.27
N ALA A 309 -9.22 -2.96 10.64
CA ALA A 309 -9.58 -3.63 9.39
C ALA A 309 -8.57 -3.31 8.27
N ILE A 310 -8.21 -2.03 8.10
CA ILE A 310 -7.19 -1.62 7.13
C ILE A 310 -5.80 -2.20 7.47
N ALA A 311 -5.44 -2.30 8.74
CA ALA A 311 -4.17 -2.90 9.15
C ALA A 311 -4.11 -4.42 8.92
N GLY A 312 -5.26 -5.09 8.79
CA GLY A 312 -5.37 -6.52 8.50
C GLY A 312 -5.30 -6.85 7.01
N LEU A 313 -5.59 -5.88 6.14
CA LEU A 313 -5.55 -6.05 4.69
C LEU A 313 -4.12 -6.17 4.17
#